data_d4c6496a6d15eb32d682c815617acc3a
#
_entry.id   d4c6496a6d15eb32d682c815617acc3a
#
_cell.length_a   1.000
_cell.length_b   1.000
_cell.length_c   1.000
_cell.angle_alpha   90.00
_cell.angle_beta   90.00
_cell.angle_gamma   90.00
#
_symmetry.space_group_name_H-M   'P 1'
#
loop_
_entity.id
_entity.type
_entity.pdbx_description
1 polymer ?
#
loop_
_entity_poly.entity_id
_entity_poly.type
_entity_poly.pdbx_seq_one_letter_code
_entity_poly.pdbx_strand_id
1 'polypeptide(L)'
;MRAIDEAIRFLNLDCGDRIGHALALGVNVAEWYQGKCCQISLSTQDHLDNIAWMYHALKRYKIEGCEVLKDYLLEQFRYYFSKCYLSFMDSAQLHNIMENATAAYRDLSGKSEYRMHDCNFDIDQYYKAWALRGDHPELYRQGFYNPPPEDDPWDMSSTNFAYPTYFDVRYIPEVALLNYFYQYDPQVKSEGAQQITVDIPKVYIDGCALIQKMMQMDVARRGLSIETNPSSNVLIGTFRNYEKHPLTAFYNRGLVSFEDELECPQLNVSINTDDSGVFFTNLGNEYALMANALENSAQPYPKTRIYQWLDDIRKMGNEQGFPEGMCSTSAAAKQSAE
;
A
#
# COMPACT_ATOMS: atom_id res chain seq x y z
N MET A 1 -2.29 2.73 -4.43
CA MET A 1 -2.92 2.08 -3.25
C MET A 1 -1.97 1.15 -2.51
N ARG A 2 -1.31 0.18 -3.18
CA ARG A 2 -0.38 -0.77 -2.54
C ARG A 2 0.66 -0.07 -1.66
N ALA A 3 1.42 0.89 -2.19
CA ALA A 3 2.45 1.60 -1.42
C ALA A 3 1.90 2.38 -0.20
N ILE A 4 0.67 2.90 -0.29
CA ILE A 4 0.01 3.56 0.85
C ILE A 4 -0.34 2.53 1.92
N ASP A 5 -0.89 1.38 1.53
CA ASP A 5 -1.20 0.29 2.45
C ASP A 5 0.07 -0.28 3.12
N GLU A 6 1.16 -0.39 2.35
CA GLU A 6 2.48 -0.75 2.88
C GLU A 6 2.95 0.25 3.94
N ALA A 7 2.92 1.54 3.61
CA ALA A 7 3.33 2.59 4.54
C ALA A 7 2.52 2.54 5.84
N ILE A 8 1.20 2.45 5.74
CA ILE A 8 0.32 2.37 6.92
C ILE A 8 0.68 1.18 7.81
N ARG A 9 0.96 0.02 7.22
CA ARG A 9 1.18 -1.22 7.97
C ARG A 9 2.62 -1.40 8.44
N PHE A 10 3.60 -1.14 7.57
CA PHE A 10 5.01 -1.38 7.91
C PHE A 10 5.61 -0.28 8.77
N LEU A 11 5.14 0.95 8.63
CA LEU A 11 5.53 2.05 9.51
C LEU A 11 4.64 2.15 10.75
N ASN A 12 3.61 1.28 10.85
CA ASN A 12 2.64 1.29 11.93
C ASN A 12 2.01 2.67 12.18
N LEU A 13 1.58 3.32 11.08
CA LEU A 13 1.00 4.65 11.15
C LEU A 13 -0.30 4.62 11.95
N ASP A 14 -0.46 5.61 12.84
CA ASP A 14 -1.59 5.72 13.76
C ASP A 14 -2.01 7.18 13.94
N CYS A 15 -2.93 7.44 14.84
CA CYS A 15 -3.50 8.77 15.12
C CYS A 15 -2.39 9.82 15.31
N GLY A 16 -2.50 10.91 14.55
CA GLY A 16 -1.52 12.00 14.52
C GLY A 16 -0.49 11.92 13.40
N ASP A 17 -0.34 10.75 12.77
CA ASP A 17 0.51 10.63 11.58
C ASP A 17 -0.18 11.18 10.32
N ARG A 18 0.64 11.56 9.32
CA ARG A 18 0.16 12.12 8.05
C ARG A 18 0.72 11.37 6.87
N ILE A 19 -0.12 11.23 5.84
CA ILE A 19 0.29 10.66 4.55
C ILE A 19 0.26 11.78 3.51
N GLY A 20 1.41 12.05 2.90
CA GLY A 20 1.53 13.04 1.84
C GLY A 20 0.85 12.57 0.56
N HIS A 21 0.12 13.46 -0.08
CA HIS A 21 -0.60 13.31 -1.35
C HIS A 21 -1.72 12.25 -1.32
N ALA A 22 -1.41 10.98 -1.11
CA ALA A 22 -2.33 9.83 -1.07
C ALA A 22 -3.34 9.77 -2.25
N LEU A 23 -3.03 10.33 -3.41
CA LEU A 23 -3.95 10.54 -4.54
C LEU A 23 -4.66 9.26 -4.97
N ALA A 24 -3.97 8.12 -4.90
CA ALA A 24 -4.53 6.83 -5.26
C ALA A 24 -5.73 6.40 -4.38
N LEU A 25 -5.94 7.03 -3.23
CA LEU A 25 -7.10 6.78 -2.37
C LEU A 25 -8.33 7.58 -2.76
N GLY A 26 -8.23 8.59 -3.63
CA GLY A 26 -9.37 9.45 -3.94
C GLY A 26 -9.60 9.69 -5.42
N VAL A 27 -8.71 9.26 -6.32
CA VAL A 27 -8.95 9.32 -7.76
C VAL A 27 -10.06 8.35 -8.16
N ASN A 28 -10.89 8.76 -9.15
CA ASN A 28 -11.90 7.86 -9.71
C ASN A 28 -11.22 6.71 -10.45
N VAL A 29 -11.29 5.50 -9.88
CA VAL A 29 -10.61 4.30 -10.39
C VAL A 29 -11.06 3.96 -11.81
N ALA A 30 -12.36 4.02 -12.07
CA ALA A 30 -12.92 3.67 -13.38
C ALA A 30 -12.45 4.65 -14.46
N GLU A 31 -12.55 5.96 -14.19
CA GLU A 31 -12.06 6.99 -15.12
C GLU A 31 -10.56 6.88 -15.37
N TRP A 32 -9.79 6.57 -14.34
CA TRP A 32 -8.35 6.41 -14.45
C TRP A 32 -7.97 5.27 -15.41
N TYR A 33 -8.61 4.09 -15.28
CA TYR A 33 -8.38 2.97 -16.19
C TYR A 33 -8.93 3.25 -17.59
N GLN A 34 -10.12 3.87 -17.73
CA GLN A 34 -10.67 4.26 -19.01
C GLN A 34 -9.76 5.23 -19.77
N GLY A 35 -9.18 6.21 -19.07
CA GLY A 35 -8.20 7.14 -19.65
C GLY A 35 -6.91 6.47 -20.16
N LYS A 36 -6.67 5.21 -19.78
CA LYS A 36 -5.58 4.35 -20.25
C LYS A 36 -6.05 3.23 -21.18
N CYS A 37 -7.24 3.34 -21.74
CA CYS A 37 -7.86 2.28 -22.56
C CYS A 37 -7.94 0.92 -21.85
N CYS A 38 -8.08 0.91 -20.54
CA CYS A 38 -8.05 -0.27 -19.67
C CYS A 38 -6.77 -1.13 -19.83
N GLN A 39 -5.66 -0.50 -20.20
CA GLN A 39 -4.35 -1.15 -20.29
C GLN A 39 -3.36 -0.49 -19.34
N ILE A 40 -2.49 -1.29 -18.74
CA ILE A 40 -1.36 -0.78 -17.94
C ILE A 40 -0.05 -1.42 -18.41
N SER A 41 1.01 -0.62 -18.42
CA SER A 41 2.38 -1.10 -18.66
C SER A 41 3.16 -0.98 -17.37
N LEU A 42 3.75 -2.09 -16.93
CA LEU A 42 4.51 -2.19 -15.69
C LEU A 42 5.46 -3.37 -15.76
N SER A 43 6.37 -3.51 -14.80
CA SER A 43 7.22 -4.68 -14.71
C SER A 43 6.42 -5.94 -14.32
N THR A 44 6.89 -7.12 -14.74
CA THR A 44 6.29 -8.41 -14.32
C THR A 44 6.27 -8.54 -12.81
N GLN A 45 7.33 -8.09 -12.13
CA GLN A 45 7.44 -8.09 -10.67
C GLN A 45 6.37 -7.21 -10.01
N ASP A 46 6.19 -5.98 -10.50
CA ASP A 46 5.15 -5.08 -9.99
C ASP A 46 3.74 -5.63 -10.21
N HIS A 47 3.54 -6.33 -11.33
CA HIS A 47 2.25 -6.97 -11.61
C HIS A 47 1.96 -8.09 -10.62
N LEU A 48 2.91 -8.97 -10.36
CA LEU A 48 2.80 -10.02 -9.33
C LEU A 48 2.54 -9.44 -7.95
N ASP A 49 3.26 -8.39 -7.57
CA ASP A 49 3.08 -7.71 -6.29
C ASP A 49 1.67 -7.10 -6.17
N ASN A 50 1.16 -6.48 -7.24
CA ASN A 50 -0.18 -5.91 -7.26
C ASN A 50 -1.25 -6.99 -7.13
N ILE A 51 -1.09 -8.12 -7.82
CA ILE A 51 -2.02 -9.27 -7.74
C ILE A 51 -2.04 -9.84 -6.33
N ALA A 52 -0.87 -10.13 -5.76
CA ALA A 52 -0.76 -10.71 -4.42
C ALA A 52 -1.31 -9.75 -3.36
N TRP A 53 -0.96 -8.46 -3.45
CA TRP A 53 -1.50 -7.44 -2.57
C TRP A 53 -3.03 -7.36 -2.65
N MET A 54 -3.59 -7.31 -3.87
CA MET A 54 -5.03 -7.19 -4.07
C MET A 54 -5.77 -8.40 -3.51
N TYR A 55 -5.28 -9.61 -3.77
CA TYR A 55 -5.84 -10.85 -3.24
C TYR A 55 -5.88 -10.85 -1.70
N HIS A 56 -4.79 -10.44 -1.07
CA HIS A 56 -4.71 -10.33 0.39
C HIS A 56 -5.53 -9.16 0.97
N ALA A 57 -5.66 -8.06 0.23
CA ALA A 57 -6.53 -6.95 0.63
C ALA A 57 -8.01 -7.38 0.68
N LEU A 58 -8.47 -8.16 -0.32
CA LEU A 58 -9.83 -8.73 -0.31
C LEU A 58 -10.07 -9.63 0.90
N LYS A 59 -9.09 -10.46 1.27
CA LYS A 59 -9.17 -11.31 2.47
C LYS A 59 -9.20 -10.48 3.75
N ARG A 60 -8.28 -9.52 3.90
CA ARG A 60 -8.11 -8.70 5.09
C ARG A 60 -9.33 -7.84 5.38
N TYR A 61 -9.89 -7.21 4.36
CA TYR A 61 -11.09 -6.38 4.48
C TYR A 61 -12.38 -7.20 4.45
N LYS A 62 -12.29 -8.53 4.33
CA LYS A 62 -13.43 -9.46 4.30
C LYS A 62 -14.48 -9.04 3.26
N ILE A 63 -14.01 -8.68 2.06
CA ILE A 63 -14.90 -8.25 0.97
C ILE A 63 -15.57 -9.50 0.38
N GLU A 64 -16.89 -9.57 0.52
CA GLU A 64 -17.71 -10.67 0.02
C GLU A 64 -18.11 -10.47 -1.44
N GLY A 65 -18.54 -11.54 -2.11
CA GLY A 65 -19.02 -11.48 -3.51
C GLY A 65 -17.93 -11.27 -4.55
N CYS A 66 -16.65 -11.42 -4.19
CA CYS A 66 -15.50 -11.19 -5.06
C CYS A 66 -14.86 -12.48 -5.61
N GLU A 67 -15.62 -13.59 -5.69
CA GLU A 67 -15.04 -14.88 -6.09
C GLU A 67 -14.48 -14.86 -7.52
N VAL A 68 -15.21 -14.25 -8.48
CA VAL A 68 -14.72 -14.08 -9.86
C VAL A 68 -13.41 -13.29 -9.91
N LEU A 69 -13.27 -12.26 -9.07
CA LEU A 69 -12.03 -11.51 -8.97
C LEU A 69 -10.90 -12.34 -8.36
N LYS A 70 -11.17 -13.09 -7.30
CA LYS A 70 -10.18 -13.98 -6.68
C LYS A 70 -9.68 -15.03 -7.66
N ASP A 71 -10.58 -15.66 -8.43
CA ASP A 71 -10.22 -16.63 -9.46
C ASP A 71 -9.33 -15.99 -10.55
N TYR A 72 -9.70 -14.80 -11.04
CA TYR A 72 -8.89 -14.04 -11.97
C TYR A 72 -7.49 -13.74 -11.40
N LEU A 73 -7.40 -13.27 -10.16
CA LEU A 73 -6.12 -12.96 -9.52
C LEU A 73 -5.24 -14.21 -9.36
N LEU A 74 -5.82 -15.35 -8.99
CA LEU A 74 -5.10 -16.62 -8.88
C LEU A 74 -4.61 -17.13 -10.25
N GLU A 75 -5.39 -16.97 -11.31
CA GLU A 75 -4.98 -17.33 -12.67
C GLU A 75 -3.81 -16.46 -13.14
N GLN A 76 -3.92 -15.14 -12.99
CA GLN A 76 -2.86 -14.21 -13.33
C GLN A 76 -1.59 -14.48 -12.51
N PHE A 77 -1.73 -14.73 -11.21
CA PHE A 77 -0.61 -15.09 -10.35
C PHE A 77 0.11 -16.33 -10.88
N ARG A 78 -0.59 -17.43 -11.11
CA ARG A 78 0.01 -18.68 -11.61
C ARG A 78 0.78 -18.47 -12.91
N TYR A 79 0.20 -17.72 -13.84
CA TYR A 79 0.81 -17.45 -15.14
C TYR A 79 2.12 -16.66 -15.01
N TYR A 80 2.10 -15.52 -14.33
CA TYR A 80 3.28 -14.67 -14.22
C TYR A 80 4.32 -15.20 -13.23
N PHE A 81 3.89 -15.85 -12.17
CA PHE A 81 4.76 -16.51 -11.22
C PHE A 81 5.57 -17.64 -11.86
N SER A 82 4.93 -18.49 -12.65
CA SER A 82 5.62 -19.56 -13.36
C SER A 82 6.67 -19.03 -14.31
N LYS A 83 6.40 -17.93 -15.01
CA LYS A 83 7.39 -17.29 -15.90
C LYS A 83 8.57 -16.71 -15.14
N CYS A 84 8.31 -16.00 -14.05
CA CYS A 84 9.32 -15.24 -13.33
C CYS A 84 10.17 -16.10 -12.40
N TYR A 85 9.56 -17.10 -11.73
CA TYR A 85 10.21 -17.83 -10.64
C TYR A 85 10.49 -19.31 -10.96
N LEU A 86 9.75 -19.95 -11.85
CA LEU A 86 9.84 -21.41 -12.02
C LEU A 86 10.33 -21.86 -13.40
N SER A 87 10.35 -21.00 -14.42
CA SER A 87 10.58 -21.40 -15.81
C SER A 87 11.98 -21.94 -16.10
N PHE A 88 12.96 -21.70 -15.24
CA PHE A 88 14.35 -22.08 -15.46
C PHE A 88 14.95 -22.91 -14.34
N MET A 89 14.17 -23.25 -13.30
CA MET A 89 14.67 -24.10 -12.23
C MET A 89 14.64 -25.55 -12.65
N ASP A 90 15.81 -26.19 -12.63
CA ASP A 90 15.86 -27.64 -12.61
C ASP A 90 15.18 -28.16 -11.32
N SER A 91 14.26 -29.11 -11.49
CA SER A 91 13.54 -29.72 -10.39
C SER A 91 14.47 -30.35 -9.35
N ALA A 92 15.63 -30.85 -9.74
CA ALA A 92 16.63 -31.40 -8.82
C ALA A 92 17.31 -30.31 -8.00
N GLN A 93 17.64 -29.16 -8.61
CA GLN A 93 18.21 -28.02 -7.89
C GLN A 93 17.21 -27.46 -6.88
N LEU A 94 15.95 -27.26 -7.29
CA LEU A 94 14.89 -26.79 -6.41
C LEU A 94 14.70 -27.74 -5.22
N HIS A 95 14.70 -29.04 -5.48
CA HIS A 95 14.59 -30.06 -4.43
C HIS A 95 15.71 -29.94 -3.39
N ASN A 96 16.97 -29.87 -3.83
CA ASN A 96 18.14 -29.74 -2.95
C ASN A 96 18.08 -28.45 -2.10
N ILE A 97 17.70 -27.33 -2.71
CA ILE A 97 17.59 -26.05 -1.98
C ILE A 97 16.46 -26.13 -0.95
N MET A 98 15.34 -26.73 -1.29
CA MET A 98 14.22 -26.93 -0.38
C MET A 98 14.55 -27.88 0.77
N GLU A 99 15.31 -28.94 0.53
CA GLU A 99 15.78 -29.82 1.60
C GLU A 99 16.66 -29.08 2.60
N ASN A 100 17.61 -28.27 2.10
CA ASN A 100 18.48 -27.46 2.94
C ASN A 100 17.69 -26.41 3.74
N ALA A 101 16.75 -25.72 3.10
CA ALA A 101 15.89 -24.74 3.76
C ALA A 101 14.99 -25.39 4.83
N THR A 102 14.47 -26.59 4.56
CA THR A 102 13.66 -27.35 5.53
C THR A 102 14.49 -27.83 6.72
N ALA A 103 15.73 -28.26 6.48
CA ALA A 103 16.65 -28.62 7.57
C ALA A 103 16.97 -27.41 8.45
N ALA A 104 17.32 -26.28 7.83
CA ALA A 104 17.56 -25.02 8.54
C ALA A 104 16.33 -24.55 9.34
N TYR A 105 15.13 -24.70 8.79
CA TYR A 105 13.89 -24.41 9.53
C TYR A 105 13.78 -25.22 10.83
N ARG A 106 14.05 -26.52 10.78
CA ARG A 106 13.99 -27.38 11.97
C ARG A 106 15.01 -26.96 13.01
N ASP A 107 16.25 -26.71 12.57
CA ASP A 107 17.36 -26.38 13.47
C ASP A 107 17.17 -25.01 14.14
N LEU A 108 16.75 -24.00 13.37
CA LEU A 108 16.62 -22.63 13.87
C LEU A 108 15.30 -22.37 14.59
N SER A 109 14.19 -22.95 14.14
CA SER A 109 12.87 -22.75 14.75
C SER A 109 12.57 -23.63 15.93
N GLY A 110 13.31 -24.76 16.08
CA GLY A 110 13.00 -25.82 17.04
C GLY A 110 11.66 -26.53 16.78
N LYS A 111 11.04 -26.29 15.64
CA LYS A 111 9.74 -26.87 15.22
C LYS A 111 10.02 -28.07 14.31
N SER A 112 9.54 -29.25 14.67
CA SER A 112 9.74 -30.49 13.90
C SER A 112 8.66 -30.78 12.85
N GLU A 113 7.61 -29.95 12.76
CA GLU A 113 6.40 -30.29 12.02
C GLU A 113 6.40 -29.88 10.54
N TYR A 114 7.41 -29.15 10.07
CA TYR A 114 7.47 -28.76 8.67
C TYR A 114 7.96 -29.90 7.79
N ARG A 115 7.15 -30.33 6.85
CA ARG A 115 7.47 -31.44 5.95
C ARG A 115 7.65 -30.93 4.53
N MET A 116 8.68 -31.41 3.85
CA MET A 116 9.03 -30.97 2.50
C MET A 116 7.90 -31.20 1.46
N HIS A 117 7.10 -32.25 1.62
CA HIS A 117 5.95 -32.52 0.73
C HIS A 117 4.79 -31.54 0.90
N ASP A 118 4.81 -30.74 1.98
CA ASP A 118 3.84 -29.68 2.23
C ASP A 118 4.29 -28.35 1.61
N CYS A 119 5.49 -28.31 1.01
CA CYS A 119 6.04 -27.11 0.38
C CYS A 119 5.22 -26.74 -0.86
N ASN A 120 4.74 -25.51 -0.90
CA ASN A 120 3.96 -24.98 -2.00
C ASN A 120 4.33 -23.52 -2.26
N PHE A 121 4.61 -23.20 -3.53
CA PHE A 121 4.82 -21.82 -3.96
C PHE A 121 3.51 -21.23 -4.46
N ASP A 122 2.68 -20.79 -3.55
CA ASP A 122 1.40 -20.15 -3.85
C ASP A 122 1.41 -18.65 -3.59
N ILE A 123 0.27 -18.01 -3.84
CA ILE A 123 0.10 -16.57 -3.66
C ILE A 123 0.25 -16.14 -2.19
N ASP A 124 -0.09 -17.01 -1.24
CA ASP A 124 0.03 -16.72 0.20
C ASP A 124 1.52 -16.73 0.62
N GLN A 125 2.31 -17.68 0.12
CA GLN A 125 3.76 -17.73 0.37
C GLN A 125 4.47 -16.56 -0.32
N TYR A 126 4.09 -16.24 -1.54
CA TYR A 126 4.62 -15.09 -2.26
C TYR A 126 4.35 -13.77 -1.51
N TYR A 127 3.13 -13.56 -1.02
CA TYR A 127 2.79 -12.36 -0.26
C TYR A 127 3.58 -12.24 1.05
N LYS A 128 3.82 -13.35 1.75
CA LYS A 128 4.67 -13.38 2.93
C LYS A 128 6.13 -13.04 2.59
N ALA A 129 6.67 -13.62 1.50
CA ALA A 129 8.02 -13.32 1.04
C ALA A 129 8.19 -11.86 0.63
N TRP A 130 7.18 -11.28 -0.03
CA TRP A 130 7.18 -9.86 -0.36
C TRP A 130 7.28 -8.97 0.87
N ALA A 131 6.62 -9.32 1.97
CA ALA A 131 6.73 -8.59 3.24
C ALA A 131 8.13 -8.62 3.85
N LEU A 132 8.97 -9.61 3.51
CA LEU A 132 10.35 -9.73 3.97
C LEU A 132 11.37 -8.87 3.19
N ARG A 133 10.96 -8.19 2.12
CA ARG A 133 11.88 -7.37 1.30
C ARG A 133 12.48 -6.18 2.04
N GLY A 134 11.94 -5.82 3.19
CA GLY A 134 12.51 -4.85 4.11
C GLY A 134 13.67 -5.37 4.96
N ASP A 135 13.83 -6.68 5.05
CA ASP A 135 14.94 -7.31 5.76
C ASP A 135 16.26 -7.12 5.00
N HIS A 136 17.39 -7.19 5.73
CA HIS A 136 18.68 -7.13 5.07
C HIS A 136 18.88 -8.37 4.19
N PRO A 137 19.24 -8.23 2.89
CA PRO A 137 19.33 -9.35 1.95
C PRO A 137 20.26 -10.49 2.42
N GLU A 138 21.38 -10.15 3.07
CA GLU A 138 22.38 -11.12 3.52
C GLU A 138 21.82 -12.19 4.46
N LEU A 139 20.74 -11.90 5.18
CA LEU A 139 20.04 -12.87 6.03
C LEU A 139 19.50 -14.08 5.26
N TYR A 140 19.36 -13.95 3.95
CA TYR A 140 18.78 -14.97 3.05
C TYR A 140 19.75 -15.52 2.01
N ARG A 141 21.04 -15.14 2.07
CA ARG A 141 22.05 -15.50 1.06
C ARG A 141 22.18 -17.02 0.82
N GLN A 142 21.85 -17.82 1.79
CA GLN A 142 21.93 -19.29 1.72
C GLN A 142 20.62 -19.95 1.23
N GLY A 143 19.61 -19.16 0.84
CA GLY A 143 18.29 -19.66 0.45
C GLY A 143 17.36 -19.92 1.63
N PHE A 144 17.79 -19.66 2.86
CA PHE A 144 16.99 -19.72 4.07
C PHE A 144 17.37 -18.59 5.03
N TYR A 145 16.49 -18.30 5.98
CA TYR A 145 16.77 -17.25 6.97
C TYR A 145 17.90 -17.68 7.91
N ASN A 146 18.94 -16.90 7.95
CA ASN A 146 20.11 -17.09 8.81
C ASN A 146 20.35 -15.81 9.61
N PRO A 147 19.85 -15.73 10.86
CA PRO A 147 20.02 -14.55 11.70
C PRO A 147 21.49 -14.32 12.02
N PRO A 148 21.92 -13.05 12.22
CA PRO A 148 23.26 -12.75 12.69
C PRO A 148 23.47 -13.31 14.09
N PRO A 149 24.74 -13.53 14.52
CA PRO A 149 25.07 -13.89 15.90
C PRO A 149 24.51 -12.84 16.88
N GLU A 150 24.10 -13.28 18.08
CA GLU A 150 23.51 -12.40 19.11
C GLU A 150 24.39 -11.19 19.48
N ASP A 151 25.70 -11.29 19.31
CA ASP A 151 26.68 -10.25 19.61
C ASP A 151 27.00 -9.32 18.43
N ASP A 152 26.31 -9.44 17.29
CA ASP A 152 26.52 -8.58 16.12
C ASP A 152 25.91 -7.20 16.39
N PRO A 153 26.70 -6.10 16.36
CA PRO A 153 26.16 -4.73 16.49
C PRO A 153 25.17 -4.35 15.35
N TRP A 154 25.10 -5.13 14.28
CA TRP A 154 24.14 -5.05 13.19
C TRP A 154 22.98 -6.05 13.37
N ASP A 155 22.78 -6.56 14.57
CA ASP A 155 21.67 -7.45 14.86
C ASP A 155 20.34 -6.84 14.48
N MET A 156 19.92 -7.13 13.25
CA MET A 156 18.64 -6.70 12.68
C MET A 156 17.47 -7.48 13.30
N SER A 157 17.73 -8.52 14.11
CA SER A 157 16.68 -9.23 14.85
C SER A 157 16.15 -8.39 16.01
N SER A 158 16.98 -7.48 16.52
CA SER A 158 16.61 -6.50 17.56
C SER A 158 15.95 -5.25 16.99
N THR A 159 15.98 -5.05 15.67
CA THR A 159 15.16 -3.99 15.09
C THR A 159 13.72 -4.35 15.35
N ASN A 160 13.11 -3.59 16.23
CA ASN A 160 11.68 -3.54 16.53
C ASN A 160 10.90 -3.12 15.26
N PHE A 161 11.07 -3.85 14.17
CA PHE A 161 10.06 -3.88 13.14
C PHE A 161 8.82 -4.44 13.81
N ALA A 162 7.79 -3.64 13.91
CA ALA A 162 6.57 -3.80 14.68
C ALA A 162 5.71 -5.05 14.34
N TYR A 163 6.34 -6.17 14.00
CA TYR A 163 5.68 -7.41 13.64
C TYR A 163 6.31 -8.62 14.33
N PRO A 164 6.01 -8.88 15.60
CA PRO A 164 6.36 -10.14 16.27
C PRO A 164 5.89 -11.37 15.48
N THR A 165 4.79 -11.24 14.74
CA THR A 165 4.22 -12.30 13.88
C THR A 165 5.03 -12.60 12.62
N TYR A 166 5.92 -11.70 12.17
CA TYR A 166 6.76 -11.96 11.00
C TYR A 166 7.98 -12.83 11.31
N PHE A 167 8.40 -12.94 12.54
CA PHE A 167 9.53 -13.80 12.92
C PHE A 167 9.27 -15.25 12.49
N ASP A 168 8.07 -15.77 12.75
CA ASP A 168 7.69 -17.13 12.33
C ASP A 168 7.67 -17.31 10.81
N VAL A 169 7.36 -16.25 10.06
CA VAL A 169 7.31 -16.28 8.59
C VAL A 169 8.70 -16.42 7.96
N ARG A 170 9.74 -15.85 8.57
CA ARG A 170 11.12 -15.93 8.10
C ARG A 170 11.66 -17.36 8.07
N TYR A 171 11.15 -18.22 8.94
CA TYR A 171 11.57 -19.63 9.01
C TYR A 171 10.80 -20.55 8.06
N ILE A 172 9.78 -20.07 7.36
CA ILE A 172 9.07 -20.87 6.36
C ILE A 172 9.96 -21.03 5.11
N PRO A 173 10.37 -22.26 4.75
CA PRO A 173 11.35 -22.48 3.67
C PRO A 173 10.98 -21.82 2.34
N GLU A 174 9.73 -21.96 1.87
CA GLU A 174 9.29 -21.34 0.61
C GLU A 174 9.35 -19.82 0.65
N VAL A 175 9.04 -19.23 1.81
CA VAL A 175 9.04 -17.77 2.00
C VAL A 175 10.47 -17.25 1.97
N ALA A 176 11.37 -17.90 2.67
CA ALA A 176 12.80 -17.56 2.67
C ALA A 176 13.42 -17.72 1.27
N LEU A 177 13.07 -18.81 0.56
CA LEU A 177 13.53 -19.06 -0.80
C LEU A 177 13.00 -18.04 -1.81
N LEU A 178 11.72 -17.69 -1.75
CA LEU A 178 11.15 -16.67 -2.63
C LEU A 178 11.81 -15.32 -2.40
N ASN A 179 12.13 -14.97 -1.15
CA ASN A 179 12.89 -13.77 -0.86
C ASN A 179 14.34 -13.86 -1.37
N TYR A 180 15.00 -15.01 -1.20
CA TYR A 180 16.33 -15.27 -1.77
C TYR A 180 16.34 -15.10 -3.29
N PHE A 181 15.39 -15.70 -4.02
CA PHE A 181 15.27 -15.58 -5.47
C PHE A 181 15.07 -14.13 -5.91
N TYR A 182 14.20 -13.42 -5.21
CA TYR A 182 14.00 -11.99 -5.46
C TYR A 182 15.28 -11.18 -5.27
N GLN A 183 16.08 -11.48 -4.24
CA GLN A 183 17.28 -10.71 -3.89
C GLN A 183 18.50 -11.09 -4.73
N TYR A 184 18.69 -12.37 -5.03
CA TYR A 184 19.96 -12.88 -5.55
C TYR A 184 19.89 -13.56 -6.90
N ASP A 185 18.74 -14.09 -7.32
CA ASP A 185 18.68 -14.84 -8.59
C ASP A 185 18.65 -13.88 -9.79
N PRO A 186 19.67 -13.93 -10.70
CA PRO A 186 19.75 -13.02 -11.83
C PRO A 186 18.62 -13.23 -12.85
N GLN A 187 18.12 -14.46 -13.00
CA GLN A 187 17.05 -14.75 -13.95
C GLN A 187 15.71 -14.22 -13.42
N VAL A 188 15.41 -14.47 -12.14
CA VAL A 188 14.22 -13.90 -11.50
C VAL A 188 14.22 -12.37 -11.58
N LYS A 189 15.36 -11.72 -11.36
CA LYS A 189 15.50 -10.26 -11.50
C LYS A 189 15.29 -9.81 -12.95
N SER A 190 15.86 -10.53 -13.91
CA SER A 190 15.73 -10.21 -15.34
C SER A 190 14.29 -10.35 -15.82
N GLU A 191 13.64 -11.48 -15.51
CA GLU A 191 12.23 -11.72 -15.87
C GLU A 191 11.29 -10.80 -15.10
N GLY A 192 11.56 -10.56 -13.82
CA GLY A 192 10.80 -9.63 -13.02
C GLY A 192 10.84 -8.19 -13.53
N ALA A 193 11.96 -7.77 -14.12
CA ALA A 193 12.13 -6.43 -14.70
C ALA A 193 11.50 -6.27 -16.10
N GLN A 194 11.10 -7.37 -16.76
CA GLN A 194 10.46 -7.31 -18.08
C GLN A 194 9.21 -6.45 -18.05
N GLN A 195 9.14 -5.49 -18.98
CA GLN A 195 7.97 -4.66 -19.13
C GLN A 195 6.87 -5.42 -19.86
N ILE A 196 5.69 -5.47 -19.26
CA ILE A 196 4.51 -6.10 -19.82
C ILE A 196 3.39 -5.06 -19.96
N THR A 197 2.52 -5.27 -20.93
CA THR A 197 1.26 -4.54 -21.05
C THR A 197 0.13 -5.52 -20.77
N VAL A 198 -0.73 -5.17 -19.82
CA VAL A 198 -1.80 -6.02 -19.34
C VAL A 198 -3.14 -5.35 -19.56
N ASP A 199 -4.08 -6.08 -20.17
CA ASP A 199 -5.47 -5.69 -20.27
C ASP A 199 -6.16 -5.86 -18.91
N ILE A 200 -6.79 -4.81 -18.43
CA ILE A 200 -7.42 -4.80 -17.11
C ILE A 200 -8.94 -4.99 -17.25
N PRO A 201 -9.48 -6.14 -16.84
CA PRO A 201 -10.89 -6.40 -16.95
C PRO A 201 -11.70 -5.59 -15.92
N LYS A 202 -12.97 -5.40 -16.23
CA LYS A 202 -13.90 -4.64 -15.37
C LYS A 202 -13.91 -5.16 -13.92
N VAL A 203 -13.87 -6.49 -13.73
CA VAL A 203 -13.86 -7.10 -12.39
C VAL A 203 -12.68 -6.65 -11.54
N TYR A 204 -11.50 -6.44 -12.16
CA TYR A 204 -10.33 -5.90 -11.47
C TYR A 204 -10.52 -4.42 -11.10
N ILE A 205 -11.08 -3.62 -12.02
CA ILE A 205 -11.35 -2.19 -11.80
C ILE A 205 -12.34 -2.02 -10.63
N ASP A 206 -13.43 -2.78 -10.65
CA ASP A 206 -14.45 -2.77 -9.59
C ASP A 206 -13.84 -3.18 -8.23
N GLY A 207 -12.99 -4.22 -8.24
CA GLY A 207 -12.26 -4.65 -7.04
C GLY A 207 -11.30 -3.59 -6.51
N CYS A 208 -10.58 -2.88 -7.39
CA CYS A 208 -9.75 -1.74 -6.99
C CYS A 208 -10.57 -0.64 -6.30
N ALA A 209 -11.77 -0.32 -6.81
CA ALA A 209 -12.64 0.67 -6.21
C ALA A 209 -13.16 0.25 -4.83
N LEU A 210 -13.51 -1.03 -4.67
CA LEU A 210 -13.92 -1.58 -3.37
C LEU A 210 -12.78 -1.52 -2.34
N ILE A 211 -11.58 -1.93 -2.72
CA ILE A 211 -10.40 -1.86 -1.84
C ILE A 211 -10.07 -0.41 -1.50
N GLN A 212 -10.15 0.51 -2.47
CA GLN A 212 -9.95 1.94 -2.23
C GLN A 212 -10.88 2.46 -1.13
N LYS A 213 -12.18 2.14 -1.22
CA LYS A 213 -13.18 2.53 -0.20
C LYS A 213 -12.83 1.94 1.18
N MET A 214 -12.46 0.68 1.24
CA MET A 214 -12.05 0.04 2.49
C MET A 214 -10.78 0.64 3.10
N MET A 215 -9.81 1.00 2.28
CA MET A 215 -8.60 1.70 2.71
C MET A 215 -8.91 3.10 3.25
N GLN A 216 -9.79 3.85 2.59
CA GLN A 216 -10.25 5.14 3.09
C GLN A 216 -10.89 5.01 4.49
N MET A 217 -11.74 3.99 4.67
CA MET A 217 -12.35 3.71 5.99
C MET A 217 -11.31 3.32 7.04
N ASP A 218 -10.26 2.59 6.66
CA ASP A 218 -9.17 2.22 7.57
C ASP A 218 -8.34 3.44 7.98
N VAL A 219 -8.02 4.34 7.04
CA VAL A 219 -7.37 5.64 7.29
C VAL A 219 -8.20 6.48 8.27
N ALA A 220 -9.52 6.60 8.03
CA ALA A 220 -10.42 7.32 8.91
C ALA A 220 -10.45 6.73 10.32
N ARG A 221 -10.58 5.40 10.43
CA ARG A 221 -10.64 4.70 11.72
C ARG A 221 -9.36 4.83 12.53
N ARG A 222 -8.20 4.86 11.87
CA ARG A 222 -6.90 5.09 12.51
C ARG A 222 -6.66 6.53 12.91
N GLY A 223 -7.50 7.46 12.46
CA GLY A 223 -7.29 8.90 12.70
C GLY A 223 -6.08 9.46 11.96
N LEU A 224 -5.68 8.82 10.85
CA LEU A 224 -4.61 9.33 9.99
C LEU A 224 -5.08 10.55 9.20
N SER A 225 -4.17 11.47 8.98
CA SER A 225 -4.41 12.67 8.18
C SER A 225 -3.84 12.54 6.78
N ILE A 226 -4.47 13.18 5.80
CA ILE A 226 -3.96 13.29 4.43
C ILE A 226 -3.57 14.73 4.14
N GLU A 227 -2.32 14.91 3.76
CA GLU A 227 -1.81 16.18 3.26
C GLU A 227 -2.02 16.26 1.75
N THR A 228 -2.75 17.25 1.29
CA THR A 228 -2.98 17.48 -0.15
C THR A 228 -2.31 18.75 -0.62
N ASN A 229 -1.78 18.72 -1.84
CA ASN A 229 -1.01 19.80 -2.43
C ASN A 229 -1.56 20.09 -3.85
N PRO A 230 -2.66 20.85 -4.00
CA PRO A 230 -3.41 20.96 -5.24
C PRO A 230 -2.57 21.24 -6.49
N SER A 231 -1.71 22.26 -6.48
CA SER A 231 -0.87 22.60 -7.63
C SER A 231 0.11 21.50 -7.99
N SER A 232 0.84 20.97 -7.01
CA SER A 232 1.74 19.83 -7.18
C SER A 232 0.98 18.63 -7.72
N ASN A 233 -0.17 18.31 -7.13
CA ASN A 233 -0.97 17.14 -7.50
C ASN A 233 -1.48 17.20 -8.94
N VAL A 234 -1.87 18.39 -9.45
CA VAL A 234 -2.27 18.56 -10.86
C VAL A 234 -1.07 18.45 -11.80
N LEU A 235 0.09 18.96 -11.41
CA LEU A 235 1.29 18.94 -12.26
C LEU A 235 1.91 17.55 -12.36
N ILE A 236 2.03 16.83 -11.24
CA ILE A 236 2.68 15.51 -11.18
C ILE A 236 1.70 14.33 -11.17
N GLY A 237 0.42 14.56 -10.87
CA GLY A 237 -0.61 13.55 -10.78
C GLY A 237 -1.14 13.08 -12.14
N THR A 238 -2.17 12.25 -12.07
CA THR A 238 -2.79 11.62 -13.24
C THR A 238 -4.04 12.38 -13.75
N PHE A 239 -4.48 13.39 -13.04
CA PHE A 239 -5.58 14.29 -13.43
C PHE A 239 -5.04 15.67 -13.81
N ARG A 240 -5.80 16.41 -14.63
CA ARG A 240 -5.35 17.69 -15.21
C ARG A 240 -6.17 18.88 -14.74
N ASN A 241 -7.29 18.63 -14.07
CA ASN A 241 -8.22 19.66 -13.64
C ASN A 241 -8.36 19.61 -12.11
N TYR A 242 -8.35 20.78 -11.48
CA TYR A 242 -8.53 20.89 -10.02
C TYR A 242 -9.90 20.40 -9.55
N GLU A 243 -10.96 20.44 -10.38
CA GLU A 243 -12.27 19.87 -10.07
C GLU A 243 -12.25 18.34 -9.86
N LYS A 244 -11.24 17.65 -10.46
CA LYS A 244 -11.01 16.21 -10.31
C LYS A 244 -10.02 15.89 -9.20
N HIS A 245 -9.64 16.89 -8.43
CA HIS A 245 -8.73 16.68 -7.31
C HIS A 245 -9.39 15.80 -6.23
N PRO A 246 -8.67 14.78 -5.69
CA PRO A 246 -9.22 13.81 -4.73
C PRO A 246 -9.75 14.40 -3.42
N LEU A 247 -9.48 15.66 -3.13
CA LEU A 247 -9.82 16.31 -1.87
C LEU A 247 -11.31 16.19 -1.52
N THR A 248 -12.20 16.34 -2.51
CA THR A 248 -13.66 16.18 -2.31
C THR A 248 -14.10 14.74 -2.07
N ALA A 249 -13.30 13.76 -2.53
CA ALA A 249 -13.53 12.36 -2.24
C ALA A 249 -13.00 11.94 -0.84
N PHE A 250 -12.13 12.75 -0.24
CA PHE A 250 -11.63 12.55 1.11
C PHE A 250 -12.51 13.22 2.16
N TYR A 251 -12.95 14.45 1.87
CA TYR A 251 -13.76 15.26 2.78
C TYR A 251 -14.74 16.11 1.97
N ASN A 252 -16.03 16.01 2.23
CA ASN A 252 -17.06 16.75 1.53
C ASN A 252 -18.20 17.30 2.42
N ARG A 253 -18.00 17.23 3.74
CA ARG A 253 -19.00 17.66 4.74
C ARG A 253 -19.37 19.12 4.54
N GLY A 254 -20.67 19.40 4.48
CA GLY A 254 -21.20 20.74 4.25
C GLY A 254 -21.12 21.24 2.81
N LEU A 255 -20.36 20.57 1.95
CA LEU A 255 -20.23 20.90 0.53
C LEU A 255 -21.38 20.33 -0.31
N VAL A 256 -21.73 19.08 -0.07
CA VAL A 256 -22.72 18.29 -0.83
C VAL A 256 -24.05 18.11 -0.06
N SER A 257 -24.94 17.24 -0.55
CA SER A 257 -26.15 16.83 0.20
C SER A 257 -25.78 15.89 1.34
N PHE A 258 -26.68 15.75 2.33
CA PHE A 258 -26.45 14.87 3.46
C PHE A 258 -26.30 13.40 3.01
N GLU A 259 -27.06 12.96 2.02
CA GLU A 259 -26.96 11.61 1.46
C GLU A 259 -25.58 11.36 0.83
N ASP A 260 -25.06 12.33 0.08
CA ASP A 260 -23.73 12.24 -0.53
C ASP A 260 -22.60 12.31 0.51
N GLU A 261 -22.81 13.05 1.60
CA GLU A 261 -21.87 13.07 2.74
C GLU A 261 -21.68 11.70 3.37
N LEU A 262 -22.75 10.90 3.47
CA LEU A 262 -22.67 9.54 4.07
C LEU A 262 -21.80 8.58 3.25
N GLU A 263 -21.63 8.82 1.96
CA GLU A 263 -20.79 7.99 1.10
C GLU A 263 -19.30 8.34 1.18
N CYS A 264 -18.96 9.51 1.72
CA CYS A 264 -17.58 9.98 1.88
C CYS A 264 -17.01 9.55 3.25
N PRO A 265 -15.76 9.13 3.32
CA PRO A 265 -15.13 8.69 4.58
C PRO A 265 -14.90 9.84 5.57
N GLN A 266 -14.99 11.09 5.14
CA GLN A 266 -14.76 12.30 5.94
C GLN A 266 -13.38 12.27 6.64
N LEU A 267 -12.34 12.09 5.82
CA LEU A 267 -10.97 12.02 6.31
C LEU A 267 -10.50 13.36 6.89
N ASN A 268 -9.55 13.31 7.77
CA ASN A 268 -8.82 14.50 8.22
C ASN A 268 -7.84 14.94 7.13
N VAL A 269 -8.03 16.12 6.55
CA VAL A 269 -7.27 16.59 5.40
C VAL A 269 -6.71 17.98 5.61
N SER A 270 -5.61 18.28 4.91
CA SER A 270 -5.07 19.64 4.83
C SER A 270 -4.72 20.02 3.40
N ILE A 271 -4.72 21.32 3.13
CA ILE A 271 -4.21 21.91 1.87
C ILE A 271 -2.87 22.56 2.18
N ASN A 272 -1.84 22.18 1.42
CA ASN A 272 -0.49 22.67 1.53
C ASN A 272 0.10 23.05 0.17
N THR A 273 1.30 23.58 0.12
CA THR A 273 1.97 24.05 -1.10
C THR A 273 2.88 23.03 -1.74
N ASP A 274 3.28 21.97 -1.00
CA ASP A 274 4.46 21.18 -1.34
C ASP A 274 5.70 22.09 -1.38
N ASP A 275 6.63 21.88 -2.29
CA ASP A 275 7.76 22.78 -2.52
C ASP A 275 7.30 24.05 -3.24
N SER A 276 7.03 25.11 -2.46
CA SER A 276 6.51 26.37 -2.99
C SER A 276 7.48 27.05 -3.97
N GLY A 277 8.77 26.79 -3.86
CA GLY A 277 9.80 27.30 -4.77
C GLY A 277 9.75 26.59 -6.13
N VAL A 278 9.48 25.29 -6.15
CA VAL A 278 9.37 24.49 -7.39
C VAL A 278 8.05 24.75 -8.08
N PHE A 279 6.95 24.79 -7.32
CA PHE A 279 5.59 24.91 -7.88
C PHE A 279 5.12 26.38 -8.03
N PHE A 280 5.95 27.36 -7.68
CA PHE A 280 5.65 28.78 -7.77
C PHE A 280 4.30 29.18 -7.16
N THR A 281 3.98 28.63 -6.00
CA THR A 281 2.69 28.80 -5.34
C THR A 281 2.86 29.25 -3.88
N ASN A 282 1.75 29.61 -3.28
CA ASN A 282 1.65 29.88 -1.84
C ASN A 282 0.31 29.35 -1.33
N LEU A 283 0.16 29.26 -0.02
CA LEU A 283 -1.02 28.66 0.60
C LEU A 283 -2.33 29.37 0.16
N GLY A 284 -2.34 30.69 0.04
CA GLY A 284 -3.49 31.45 -0.43
C GLY A 284 -3.90 31.06 -1.85
N ASN A 285 -2.92 30.83 -2.74
CA ASN A 285 -3.17 30.37 -4.11
C ASN A 285 -3.79 28.97 -4.13
N GLU A 286 -3.30 28.06 -3.30
CA GLU A 286 -3.84 26.68 -3.24
C GLU A 286 -5.32 26.68 -2.85
N TYR A 287 -5.71 27.47 -1.83
CA TYR A 287 -7.11 27.64 -1.44
C TYR A 287 -7.93 28.32 -2.53
N ALA A 288 -7.39 29.34 -3.18
CA ALA A 288 -8.06 30.07 -4.27
C ALA A 288 -8.28 29.17 -5.50
N LEU A 289 -7.32 28.33 -5.85
CA LEU A 289 -7.43 27.35 -6.95
C LEU A 289 -8.55 26.34 -6.70
N MET A 290 -8.63 25.80 -5.49
CA MET A 290 -9.69 24.88 -5.10
C MET A 290 -11.06 25.57 -5.07
N ALA A 291 -11.15 26.79 -4.53
CA ALA A 291 -12.40 27.57 -4.56
C ALA A 291 -12.87 27.78 -5.99
N ASN A 292 -11.98 28.29 -6.87
CA ASN A 292 -12.29 28.56 -8.26
C ASN A 292 -12.70 27.29 -9.03
N ALA A 293 -12.05 26.15 -8.77
CA ALA A 293 -12.41 24.88 -9.39
C ALA A 293 -13.83 24.44 -9.04
N LEU A 294 -14.22 24.56 -7.78
CA LEU A 294 -15.55 24.19 -7.31
C LEU A 294 -16.64 25.19 -7.74
N GLU A 295 -16.32 26.48 -7.83
CA GLU A 295 -17.22 27.50 -8.33
C GLU A 295 -17.55 27.35 -9.85
N ASN A 296 -16.57 26.85 -10.62
CA ASN A 296 -16.66 26.72 -12.06
C ASN A 296 -16.74 25.26 -12.55
N SER A 297 -16.99 24.31 -11.66
CA SER A 297 -17.17 22.91 -12.03
C SER A 297 -18.44 22.70 -12.87
N ALA A 298 -18.54 21.54 -13.53
CA ALA A 298 -19.72 21.17 -14.31
C ALA A 298 -21.04 21.21 -13.50
N GLN A 299 -20.93 21.00 -12.18
CA GLN A 299 -22.01 21.19 -11.21
C GLN A 299 -21.51 22.13 -10.11
N PRO A 300 -21.65 23.47 -10.30
CA PRO A 300 -21.10 24.46 -9.38
C PRO A 300 -21.73 24.37 -7.98
N TYR A 301 -20.89 24.44 -7.00
CA TYR A 301 -21.33 24.51 -5.60
C TYR A 301 -21.62 25.96 -5.20
N PRO A 302 -22.57 26.23 -4.25
CA PRO A 302 -22.78 27.56 -3.70
C PRO A 302 -21.53 28.11 -3.03
N LYS A 303 -21.15 29.35 -3.34
CA LYS A 303 -19.94 29.99 -2.80
C LYS A 303 -19.85 29.91 -1.27
N THR A 304 -20.96 30.12 -0.58
CA THR A 304 -21.03 30.03 0.89
C THR A 304 -20.63 28.66 1.41
N ARG A 305 -21.03 27.58 0.72
CA ARG A 305 -20.62 26.21 1.10
C ARG A 305 -19.15 25.95 0.80
N ILE A 306 -18.65 26.43 -0.35
CA ILE A 306 -17.23 26.29 -0.71
C ILE A 306 -16.34 26.95 0.35
N TYR A 307 -16.62 28.19 0.71
CA TYR A 307 -15.78 28.92 1.67
C TYR A 307 -15.88 28.34 3.08
N GLN A 308 -17.05 27.87 3.51
CA GLN A 308 -17.20 27.17 4.78
C GLN A 308 -16.39 25.86 4.80
N TRP A 309 -16.51 25.06 3.74
CA TRP A 309 -15.76 23.82 3.56
C TRP A 309 -14.24 24.04 3.55
N LEU A 310 -13.75 25.05 2.87
CA LEU A 310 -12.34 25.42 2.87
C LEU A 310 -11.86 25.91 4.25
N ASP A 311 -12.72 26.62 5.01
CA ASP A 311 -12.38 27.04 6.38
C ASP A 311 -12.30 25.83 7.32
N ASP A 312 -13.14 24.83 7.15
CA ASP A 312 -13.10 23.60 7.92
C ASP A 312 -11.81 22.80 7.61
N ILE A 313 -11.40 22.74 6.33
CA ILE A 313 -10.11 22.14 5.94
C ILE A 313 -8.93 22.92 6.54
N ARG A 314 -9.01 24.26 6.56
CA ARG A 314 -7.99 25.11 7.18
C ARG A 314 -7.85 24.81 8.68
N LYS A 315 -8.98 24.64 9.39
CA LYS A 315 -8.99 24.27 10.81
C LYS A 315 -8.33 22.91 11.01
N MET A 316 -8.72 21.88 10.24
CA MET A 316 -8.08 20.57 10.27
C MET A 316 -6.57 20.65 10.01
N GLY A 317 -6.14 21.46 9.03
CA GLY A 317 -4.73 21.67 8.74
C GLY A 317 -3.95 22.29 9.91
N ASN A 318 -4.56 23.23 10.65
CA ASN A 318 -3.95 23.80 11.85
C ASN A 318 -3.83 22.76 12.98
N GLU A 319 -4.81 21.87 13.14
CA GLU A 319 -4.78 20.78 14.12
C GLU A 319 -3.73 19.72 13.79
N GLN A 320 -3.41 19.55 12.50
CA GLN A 320 -2.35 18.64 12.03
C GLN A 320 -0.94 19.21 12.23
N GLY A 321 -0.79 20.51 12.58
CA GLY A 321 0.47 21.09 12.97
C GLY A 321 1.02 20.36 14.22
N PHE A 322 2.33 20.52 14.48
CA PHE A 322 2.96 20.02 15.70
C PHE A 322 2.93 21.13 16.78
N PRO A 323 1.81 21.32 17.53
CA PRO A 323 1.81 22.34 18.59
C PRO A 323 2.80 21.91 19.67
N GLU A 324 3.68 22.84 20.05
CA GLU A 324 4.59 22.65 21.17
C GLU A 324 3.77 22.22 22.40
N GLY A 325 3.95 20.98 22.85
CA GLY A 325 3.31 20.44 24.07
C GLY A 325 2.37 19.25 23.95
N MET A 326 1.99 18.80 22.75
CA MET A 326 1.10 17.62 22.61
C MET A 326 1.80 16.26 22.69
N CYS A 327 3.12 16.20 22.83
CA CYS A 327 3.86 14.92 22.93
C CYS A 327 3.68 14.17 24.26
N SER A 328 2.95 14.72 25.26
CA SER A 328 2.88 14.15 26.60
C SER A 328 1.57 13.38 26.94
N THR A 329 0.53 13.45 26.11
CA THR A 329 -0.77 12.85 26.44
C THR A 329 -1.03 11.48 25.81
N SER A 330 -0.34 11.12 24.71
CA SER A 330 -0.53 9.79 24.11
C SER A 330 0.18 8.65 24.84
N ALA A 331 1.24 8.95 25.58
CA ALA A 331 1.95 7.95 26.39
C ALA A 331 1.18 7.57 27.66
N ALA A 332 0.38 8.50 28.22
CA ALA A 332 -0.42 8.23 29.44
C ALA A 332 -1.68 7.40 29.16
N ALA A 333 -2.24 7.48 27.94
CA ALA A 333 -3.42 6.68 27.59
C ALA A 333 -3.08 5.19 27.30
N LYS A 334 -1.83 4.87 27.01
CA LYS A 334 -1.39 3.47 26.80
C LYS A 334 -1.08 2.73 28.11
N GLN A 335 -0.86 3.45 29.22
CA GLN A 335 -0.58 2.82 30.54
C GLN A 335 -1.84 2.53 31.39
N SER A 336 -3.03 2.94 30.96
CA SER A 336 -4.28 2.67 31.68
C SER A 336 -5.15 1.57 31.04
N ALA A 337 -4.63 0.87 30.03
CA ALA A 337 -5.33 -0.21 29.32
C ALA A 337 -4.59 -1.58 29.39
N GLU A 338 -3.62 -1.74 30.32
CA GLU A 338 -3.05 -3.03 30.73
C GLU A 338 -3.70 -3.55 32.03
#